data_546167d0bccac070efa287df9bb0a549
#
_entry.id   546167d0bccac070efa287df9bb0a549
#
_cell.length_a   1.000
_cell.length_b   1.000
_cell.length_c   1.000
_cell.angle_alpha   90.00
_cell.angle_beta   90.00
_cell.angle_gamma   90.00
#
_symmetry.space_group_name_H-M   'P 1'
#
loop_
_entity.id
_entity.type
_entity.pdbx_description
1 polymer ?
#
loop_
_entity_poly.entity_id
_entity_poly.type
_entity_poly.pdbx_seq_one_letter_code
_entity_poly.pdbx_strand_id
1 'polypeptide(L)'
;MATLAPQPIEFADAAPITIERTAEVAGSRAEVWTVLCDHERWPEWFGPSLASVRPTSDPASGVGSTRQVRLRGGLTFQERFIAWDEPERWAFTGTQGPLPFRSLVERITLVELDPLCTQVTYRMAIDPRPGFGALLKLARGGIGKNLAEALGHLDGAVAVRRTATD
;
A
#
# COMPACT_ATOMS: atom_id res chain seq x y z
N MET A 1 -4.28 -19.64 0.16
CA MET A 1 -4.07 -18.48 1.04
C MET A 1 -4.25 -18.93 2.48
N ALA A 2 -3.46 -18.40 3.40
CA ALA A 2 -3.62 -18.62 4.84
C ALA A 2 -4.38 -17.43 5.46
N THR A 3 -5.14 -17.69 6.53
CA THR A 3 -5.73 -16.61 7.33
C THR A 3 -4.63 -15.84 8.02
N LEU A 4 -4.66 -14.51 7.91
CA LEU A 4 -3.82 -13.59 8.66
C LEU A 4 -4.56 -13.12 9.91
N ALA A 5 -3.83 -12.75 10.96
CA ALA A 5 -4.37 -12.12 12.15
C ALA A 5 -4.50 -10.61 11.90
N PRO A 6 -5.72 -10.07 11.75
CA PRO A 6 -5.90 -8.64 11.55
C PRO A 6 -5.34 -7.86 12.73
N GLN A 7 -4.76 -6.70 12.44
CA GLN A 7 -4.15 -5.82 13.43
C GLN A 7 -4.72 -4.41 13.32
N PRO A 8 -4.72 -3.62 14.40
CA PRO A 8 -5.08 -2.21 14.37
C PRO A 8 -3.95 -1.36 13.75
N ILE A 9 -4.22 -0.08 13.48
CA ILE A 9 -3.28 0.82 12.80
C ILE A 9 -1.98 1.04 13.60
N GLU A 10 -2.03 1.00 14.91
CA GLU A 10 -0.87 1.15 15.81
C GLU A 10 0.19 0.06 15.57
N PHE A 11 -0.22 -1.07 15.03
CA PHE A 11 0.71 -2.14 14.65
C PHE A 11 1.71 -1.68 13.59
N ALA A 12 1.38 -0.69 12.78
CA ALA A 12 2.29 -0.11 11.80
C ALA A 12 3.59 0.40 12.44
N ASP A 13 3.56 0.80 13.71
CA ASP A 13 4.71 1.34 14.44
C ASP A 13 5.34 0.33 15.42
N ALA A 14 4.68 -0.81 15.68
CA ALA A 14 5.09 -1.80 16.68
C ALA A 14 5.51 -3.17 16.09
N ALA A 15 5.42 -3.34 14.77
CA ALA A 15 5.68 -4.63 14.14
C ALA A 15 7.15 -5.07 14.23
N PRO A 16 7.43 -6.38 14.30
CA PRO A 16 8.79 -6.92 14.33
C PRO A 16 9.63 -6.61 13.07
N ILE A 17 8.95 -6.41 11.93
CA ILE A 17 9.59 -6.04 10.66
C ILE A 17 8.82 -4.87 10.08
N THR A 18 9.52 -3.76 9.84
CA THR A 18 8.97 -2.59 9.16
C THR A 18 9.80 -2.25 7.93
N ILE A 19 9.11 -1.85 6.87
CA ILE A 19 9.69 -1.35 5.63
C ILE A 19 9.01 -0.03 5.36
N GLU A 20 9.78 1.04 5.22
CA GLU A 20 9.24 2.36 4.95
C GLU A 20 10.00 3.00 3.80
N ARG A 21 9.26 3.67 2.92
CA ARG A 21 9.80 4.49 1.85
C ARG A 21 9.01 5.77 1.74
N THR A 22 9.72 6.84 1.42
CA THR A 22 9.15 8.17 1.25
C THR A 22 9.59 8.71 -0.11
N ALA A 23 8.68 9.37 -0.80
CA ALA A 23 8.95 10.10 -2.03
C ALA A 23 8.22 11.44 -2.02
N GLU A 24 8.78 12.42 -2.71
CA GLU A 24 8.11 13.67 -3.05
C GLU A 24 7.45 13.48 -4.41
N VAL A 25 6.18 13.84 -4.52
CA VAL A 25 5.34 13.66 -5.70
C VAL A 25 4.85 15.03 -6.16
N ALA A 26 5.06 15.34 -7.43
CA ALA A 26 4.61 16.61 -8.03
C ALA A 26 3.08 16.59 -8.21
N GLY A 27 2.38 17.22 -7.28
CA GLY A 27 0.93 17.34 -7.24
C GLY A 27 0.42 17.75 -5.88
N SER A 28 -0.75 18.35 -5.87
CA SER A 28 -1.46 18.64 -4.64
C SER A 28 -1.83 17.34 -3.91
N ARG A 29 -1.99 17.43 -2.60
CA ARG A 29 -2.37 16.27 -1.78
C ARG A 29 -3.65 15.59 -2.27
N ALA A 30 -4.63 16.36 -2.76
CA ALA A 30 -5.86 15.84 -3.31
C ALA A 30 -5.66 15.06 -4.63
N GLU A 31 -4.79 15.55 -5.54
CA GLU A 31 -4.47 14.84 -6.78
C GLU A 31 -3.76 13.51 -6.50
N VAL A 32 -2.77 13.53 -5.62
CA VAL A 32 -2.04 12.31 -5.21
C VAL A 32 -2.98 11.31 -4.53
N TRP A 33 -3.84 11.78 -3.62
CA TRP A 33 -4.87 10.97 -2.98
C TRP A 33 -5.76 10.26 -4.00
N THR A 34 -6.24 11.00 -5.00
CA THR A 34 -7.12 10.48 -6.04
C THR A 34 -6.45 9.34 -6.83
N VAL A 35 -5.15 9.46 -7.14
CA VAL A 35 -4.39 8.39 -7.82
C VAL A 35 -4.20 7.18 -6.91
N LEU A 36 -3.88 7.39 -5.65
CA LEU A 36 -3.69 6.31 -4.67
C LEU A 36 -4.99 5.56 -4.36
N CYS A 37 -6.14 6.22 -4.39
CA CYS A 37 -7.45 5.59 -4.16
C CYS A 37 -8.03 4.91 -5.40
N ASP A 38 -7.48 5.15 -6.59
CA ASP A 38 -7.85 4.44 -7.82
C ASP A 38 -7.13 3.07 -7.88
N HIS A 39 -7.58 2.16 -7.01
CA HIS A 39 -6.90 0.91 -6.76
C HIS A 39 -6.77 0.01 -7.99
N GLU A 40 -7.75 0.04 -8.90
CA GLU A 40 -7.74 -0.81 -10.09
C GLU A 40 -6.65 -0.40 -11.09
N ARG A 41 -6.20 0.86 -11.03
CA ARG A 41 -5.11 1.38 -11.85
C ARG A 41 -3.72 1.26 -11.20
N TRP A 42 -3.61 0.72 -10.02
CA TRP A 42 -2.31 0.51 -9.37
C TRP A 42 -1.29 -0.28 -10.22
N PRO A 43 -1.67 -1.32 -11.00
CA PRO A 43 -0.72 -2.01 -11.88
C PRO A 43 -0.02 -1.12 -12.90
N GLU A 44 -0.57 0.06 -13.21
CA GLU A 44 -0.01 0.99 -14.19
C GLU A 44 1.26 1.69 -13.66
N TRP A 45 1.35 1.90 -12.34
CA TRP A 45 2.47 2.62 -11.73
C TRP A 45 3.20 1.84 -10.63
N PHE A 46 2.54 0.93 -9.92
CA PHE A 46 3.15 0.19 -8.80
C PHE A 46 4.31 -0.72 -9.24
N GLY A 47 4.35 -1.07 -10.51
CA GLY A 47 5.44 -1.84 -11.10
C GLY A 47 5.07 -3.29 -11.45
N PRO A 48 6.03 -4.03 -12.04
CA PRO A 48 5.75 -5.30 -12.70
C PRO A 48 5.37 -6.44 -11.75
N SER A 49 5.58 -6.28 -10.44
CA SER A 49 5.21 -7.31 -9.45
C SER A 49 3.69 -7.38 -9.20
N LEU A 50 2.96 -6.29 -9.45
CA LEU A 50 1.53 -6.20 -9.22
C LEU A 50 0.74 -6.61 -10.48
N ALA A 51 -0.18 -7.56 -10.33
CA ALA A 51 -1.02 -8.04 -11.42
C ALA A 51 -2.40 -7.37 -11.44
N SER A 52 -3.02 -7.21 -10.28
CA SER A 52 -4.30 -6.51 -10.14
C SER A 52 -4.60 -6.14 -8.70
N VAL A 53 -5.36 -5.05 -8.53
CA VAL A 53 -6.01 -4.68 -7.26
C VAL A 53 -7.49 -4.47 -7.58
N ARG A 54 -8.39 -5.10 -6.82
CA ARG A 54 -9.83 -5.04 -7.05
C ARG A 54 -10.58 -4.84 -5.75
N PRO A 55 -11.46 -3.85 -5.64
CA PRO A 55 -12.41 -3.77 -4.54
C PRO A 55 -13.25 -5.05 -4.44
N THR A 56 -13.59 -5.46 -3.23
CA THR A 56 -14.40 -6.65 -2.93
C THR A 56 -15.57 -6.35 -1.99
N SER A 57 -15.77 -5.09 -1.65
CA SER A 57 -16.92 -4.59 -0.88
C SER A 57 -17.63 -3.45 -1.60
N ASP A 58 -18.85 -3.18 -1.18
CA ASP A 58 -19.63 -2.01 -1.51
C ASP A 58 -20.01 -1.30 -0.20
N PRO A 59 -19.53 -0.06 0.06
CA PRO A 59 -18.70 0.77 -0.81
C PRO A 59 -17.27 0.23 -0.99
N ALA A 60 -16.62 0.64 -2.08
CA ALA A 60 -15.26 0.24 -2.45
C ALA A 60 -14.16 0.96 -1.64
N SER A 61 -14.50 2.02 -0.91
CA SER A 61 -13.60 2.89 -0.15
C SER A 61 -14.13 3.17 1.26
N GLY A 62 -13.27 3.68 2.12
CA GLY A 62 -13.58 3.97 3.51
C GLY A 62 -13.22 2.85 4.48
N VAL A 63 -13.31 3.15 5.78
CA VAL A 63 -13.04 2.16 6.84
C VAL A 63 -14.00 0.98 6.75
N GLY A 64 -13.44 -0.22 6.80
CA GLY A 64 -14.19 -1.48 6.67
C GLY A 64 -14.30 -2.01 5.24
N SER A 65 -14.08 -1.20 4.21
CA SER A 65 -14.03 -1.66 2.82
C SER A 65 -12.90 -2.68 2.62
N THR A 66 -13.07 -3.54 1.63
CA THR A 66 -12.13 -4.63 1.35
C THR A 66 -11.68 -4.63 -0.09
N ARG A 67 -10.47 -5.17 -0.32
CA ARG A 67 -9.93 -5.38 -1.66
C ARG A 67 -9.10 -6.66 -1.74
N GLN A 68 -8.97 -7.15 -2.96
CA GLN A 68 -8.07 -8.24 -3.30
C GLN A 68 -6.88 -7.70 -4.08
N VAL A 69 -5.68 -8.05 -3.64
CA VAL A 69 -4.42 -7.75 -4.33
C VAL A 69 -3.83 -9.04 -4.86
N ARG A 70 -3.52 -9.09 -6.15
CA ARG A 70 -2.83 -10.21 -6.80
C ARG A 70 -1.47 -9.76 -7.29
N LEU A 71 -0.44 -10.48 -6.87
CA LEU A 71 0.92 -10.32 -7.38
C LEU A 71 1.17 -11.28 -8.57
N ARG A 72 2.04 -10.90 -9.46
CA ARG A 72 2.55 -11.82 -10.49
C ARG A 72 3.28 -12.96 -9.79
N GLY A 73 3.11 -14.19 -10.29
CA GLY A 73 3.58 -15.39 -9.59
C GLY A 73 2.53 -16.03 -8.68
N GLY A 74 1.29 -15.48 -8.66
CA GLY A 74 0.13 -16.16 -8.06
C GLY A 74 -0.11 -15.87 -6.58
N LEU A 75 0.70 -15.06 -5.93
CA LEU A 75 0.43 -14.63 -4.55
C LEU A 75 -0.77 -13.69 -4.52
N THR A 76 -1.65 -13.91 -3.56
CA THR A 76 -2.87 -13.11 -3.40
C THR A 76 -3.02 -12.70 -1.94
N PHE A 77 -3.46 -11.46 -1.71
CA PHE A 77 -3.84 -10.93 -0.41
C PHE A 77 -5.31 -10.51 -0.44
N GLN A 78 -5.99 -10.67 0.70
CA GLN A 78 -7.25 -10.02 1.02
C GLN A 78 -6.96 -8.98 2.09
N GLU A 79 -7.43 -7.78 1.87
CA GLU A 79 -7.13 -6.62 2.71
C GLU A 79 -8.42 -5.92 3.12
N ARG A 80 -8.41 -5.33 4.33
CA ARG A 80 -9.51 -4.52 4.86
C ARG A 80 -8.96 -3.19 5.36
N PHE A 81 -9.56 -2.09 4.94
CA PHE A 81 -9.19 -0.76 5.40
C PHE A 81 -9.57 -0.57 6.86
N ILE A 82 -8.63 -0.06 7.65
CA ILE A 82 -8.73 0.17 9.10
C ILE A 82 -8.59 1.63 9.46
N ALA A 83 -8.14 2.48 8.52
CA ALA A 83 -8.15 3.94 8.62
C ALA A 83 -8.39 4.52 7.22
N TRP A 84 -9.09 5.68 7.17
CA TRP A 84 -9.38 6.40 5.94
C TRP A 84 -9.62 7.87 6.27
N ASP A 85 -8.54 8.64 6.35
CA ASP A 85 -8.53 10.07 6.69
C ASP A 85 -8.18 10.86 5.42
N GLU A 86 -9.20 11.17 4.61
CA GLU A 86 -9.03 11.84 3.32
C GLU A 86 -8.67 13.33 3.49
N PRO A 87 -7.69 13.87 2.77
CA PRO A 87 -6.73 13.23 1.87
C PRO A 87 -5.36 12.98 2.53
N GLU A 88 -5.32 12.64 3.80
CA GLU A 88 -4.09 12.62 4.61
C GLU A 88 -3.50 11.22 4.79
N ARG A 89 -4.38 10.22 4.99
CA ARG A 89 -3.91 8.90 5.38
C ARG A 89 -4.95 7.83 5.13
N TRP A 90 -4.51 6.66 4.69
CA TRP A 90 -5.26 5.44 4.85
C TRP A 90 -4.34 4.28 5.27
N ALA A 91 -4.95 3.26 5.87
CA ALA A 91 -4.27 2.04 6.24
C ALA A 91 -5.18 0.83 6.05
N PHE A 92 -4.58 -0.32 5.76
CA PHE A 92 -5.29 -1.58 5.73
C PHE A 92 -4.55 -2.67 6.48
N THR A 93 -5.29 -3.69 6.92
CA THR A 93 -4.78 -4.92 7.50
C THR A 93 -5.05 -6.10 6.56
N GLY A 94 -4.08 -6.98 6.42
CA GLY A 94 -4.27 -8.24 5.72
C GLY A 94 -5.20 -9.16 6.51
N THR A 95 -6.18 -9.77 5.82
CA THR A 95 -7.10 -10.78 6.39
C THR A 95 -6.79 -12.18 5.88
N GLN A 96 -6.27 -12.28 4.66
CA GLN A 96 -5.72 -13.50 4.08
C GLN A 96 -4.47 -13.19 3.24
N GLY A 97 -3.54 -14.12 3.18
CA GLY A 97 -2.30 -13.91 2.42
C GLY A 97 -1.44 -15.18 2.31
N PRO A 98 -0.20 -15.05 1.80
CA PRO A 98 0.74 -16.15 1.73
C PRO A 98 1.28 -16.59 3.10
N LEU A 99 1.76 -17.82 3.17
CA LEU A 99 2.21 -18.48 4.40
C LEU A 99 3.22 -17.74 5.26
N PRO A 100 4.22 -17.01 4.74
CA PRO A 100 5.22 -16.37 5.60
C PRO A 100 4.66 -15.33 6.58
N PHE A 101 3.48 -14.78 6.27
CA PHE A 101 2.86 -13.71 7.06
C PHE A 101 1.93 -14.27 8.12
N ARG A 102 2.04 -13.79 9.36
CA ARG A 102 1.05 -13.93 10.42
C ARG A 102 0.13 -12.71 10.43
N SER A 103 0.72 -11.52 10.34
CA SER A 103 -0.01 -10.25 10.24
C SER A 103 0.67 -9.31 9.25
N LEU A 104 -0.12 -8.46 8.61
CA LEU A 104 0.33 -7.40 7.71
C LEU A 104 -0.53 -6.17 7.96
N VAL A 105 0.10 -5.02 8.14
CA VAL A 105 -0.55 -3.71 8.08
C VAL A 105 0.27 -2.84 7.15
N GLU A 106 -0.42 -2.11 6.28
CA GLU A 106 0.22 -1.08 5.46
C GLU A 106 -0.47 0.26 5.68
N ARG A 107 0.32 1.32 5.73
CA ARG A 107 -0.13 2.69 5.94
C ARG A 107 0.51 3.59 4.92
N ILE A 108 -0.31 4.38 4.22
CA ILE A 108 0.15 5.49 3.40
C ILE A 108 -0.25 6.80 4.11
N THR A 109 0.70 7.73 4.16
CA THR A 109 0.51 9.07 4.74
C THR A 109 0.98 10.10 3.72
N LEU A 110 0.18 11.16 3.55
CA LEU A 110 0.44 12.28 2.67
C LEU A 110 0.63 13.56 3.49
N VAL A 111 1.73 14.25 3.24
CA VAL A 111 2.04 15.55 3.85
C VAL A 111 2.24 16.56 2.73
N GLU A 112 1.46 17.62 2.71
CA GLU A 112 1.64 18.72 1.78
C GLU A 112 2.92 19.49 2.13
N LEU A 113 3.86 19.55 1.21
CA LEU A 113 5.10 20.33 1.33
C LEU A 113 4.89 21.73 0.76
N ASP A 114 4.16 21.82 -0.35
CA ASP A 114 3.67 23.04 -0.97
C ASP A 114 2.42 22.71 -1.82
N PRO A 115 1.69 23.71 -2.41
CA PRO A 115 0.46 23.45 -3.15
C PRO A 115 0.59 22.50 -4.36
N LEU A 116 1.81 22.26 -4.85
CA LEU A 116 2.11 21.41 -6.00
C LEU A 116 3.07 20.26 -5.67
N CYS A 117 3.37 20.04 -4.39
CA CYS A 117 4.30 19.00 -3.96
C CYS A 117 3.78 18.31 -2.69
N THR A 118 3.64 17.00 -2.76
CA THR A 118 3.18 16.16 -1.65
C THR A 118 4.22 15.09 -1.33
N GLN A 119 4.61 15.01 -0.06
CA GLN A 119 5.40 13.89 0.44
C GLN A 119 4.48 12.70 0.69
N VAL A 120 4.80 11.57 0.09
CA VAL A 120 4.12 10.29 0.28
C VAL A 120 5.02 9.34 1.06
N THR A 121 4.57 8.90 2.22
CA THR A 121 5.25 7.87 3.01
C THR A 121 4.43 6.59 2.97
N TYR A 122 5.04 5.52 2.47
CA TYR A 122 4.46 4.18 2.45
C TYR A 122 5.18 3.30 3.48
N ARG A 123 4.43 2.79 4.45
CA ARG A 123 4.95 1.94 5.52
C ARG A 123 4.24 0.59 5.50
N MET A 124 5.04 -0.48 5.42
CA MET A 124 4.61 -1.87 5.53
C MET A 124 5.12 -2.44 6.84
N ALA A 125 4.24 -3.03 7.63
CA ALA A 125 4.48 -3.61 8.93
C ALA A 125 4.10 -5.09 8.92
N ILE A 126 5.04 -5.97 9.23
CA ILE A 126 4.93 -7.40 9.06
C ILE A 126 5.23 -8.12 10.38
N ASP A 127 4.37 -9.06 10.75
CA ASP A 127 4.68 -10.09 11.72
C ASP A 127 4.82 -11.45 11.00
N PRO A 128 6.00 -12.05 11.03
CA PRO A 128 6.22 -13.34 10.41
C PRO A 128 5.60 -14.47 11.24
N ARG A 129 5.14 -15.53 10.57
CA ARG A 129 4.86 -16.79 11.26
C ARG A 129 6.14 -17.38 11.86
N PRO A 130 6.03 -18.20 12.93
CA PRO A 130 7.18 -18.90 13.49
C PRO A 130 7.99 -19.62 12.41
N GLY A 131 9.31 -19.46 12.45
CA GLY A 131 10.24 -20.04 11.48
C GLY A 131 10.49 -19.19 10.21
N PHE A 132 9.67 -18.18 9.91
CA PHE A 132 9.82 -17.34 8.71
C PHE A 132 10.48 -15.99 8.94
N GLY A 133 10.84 -15.65 10.19
CA GLY A 133 11.42 -14.35 10.52
C GLY A 133 12.71 -14.04 9.77
N ALA A 134 13.63 -14.99 9.68
CA ALA A 134 14.90 -14.83 8.97
C ALA A 134 14.67 -14.61 7.47
N LEU A 135 13.77 -15.38 6.85
CA LEU A 135 13.41 -15.26 5.43
C LEU A 135 12.86 -13.86 5.12
N LEU A 136 11.91 -13.36 5.90
CA LEU A 136 11.30 -12.04 5.68
C LEU A 136 12.28 -10.90 5.97
N LYS A 137 13.17 -11.05 6.96
CA LYS A 137 14.26 -10.08 7.18
C LYS A 137 15.22 -10.02 5.99
N LEU A 138 15.55 -11.15 5.38
CA LEU A 138 16.38 -11.20 4.17
C LEU A 138 15.66 -10.57 2.97
N ALA A 139 14.37 -10.84 2.79
CA ALA A 139 13.55 -10.29 1.71
C ALA A 139 13.27 -8.78 1.84
N ARG A 140 13.46 -8.20 3.04
CA ARG A 140 13.16 -6.79 3.36
C ARG A 140 13.77 -5.80 2.37
N GLY A 141 15.04 -6.05 1.97
CA GLY A 141 15.74 -5.17 1.02
C GLY A 141 15.07 -5.14 -0.35
N GLY A 142 14.71 -6.31 -0.87
CA GLY A 142 14.02 -6.44 -2.16
C GLY A 142 12.62 -5.84 -2.14
N ILE A 143 11.85 -6.10 -1.09
CA ILE A 143 10.52 -5.49 -0.90
C ILE A 143 10.64 -3.97 -0.85
N GLY A 144 11.59 -3.44 -0.07
CA GLY A 144 11.81 -2.01 0.05
C GLY A 144 12.27 -1.36 -1.27
N LYS A 145 13.05 -2.06 -2.10
CA LYS A 145 13.44 -1.57 -3.43
C LYS A 145 12.22 -1.47 -4.34
N ASN A 146 11.39 -2.51 -4.40
CA ASN A 146 10.17 -2.50 -5.21
C ASN A 146 9.20 -1.37 -4.78
N LEU A 147 9.10 -1.13 -3.49
CA LEU A 147 8.27 -0.05 -2.95
C LEU A 147 8.82 1.34 -3.32
N ALA A 148 10.14 1.53 -3.26
CA ALA A 148 10.77 2.78 -3.68
C ALA A 148 10.59 3.05 -5.19
N GLU A 149 10.71 2.01 -6.02
CA GLU A 149 10.48 2.09 -7.46
C GLU A 149 9.01 2.45 -7.75
N ALA A 150 8.05 1.83 -7.05
CA ALA A 150 6.63 2.14 -7.17
C ALA A 150 6.35 3.62 -6.83
N LEU A 151 6.86 4.12 -5.72
CA LEU A 151 6.70 5.53 -5.35
C LEU A 151 7.35 6.48 -6.36
N GLY A 152 8.49 6.08 -6.96
CA GLY A 152 9.13 6.85 -8.03
C GLY A 152 8.31 6.96 -9.33
N HIS A 153 7.38 6.02 -9.57
CA HIS A 153 6.48 6.08 -10.73
C HIS A 153 5.19 6.89 -10.46
N LEU A 154 4.92 7.22 -9.20
CA LEU A 154 3.69 7.88 -8.81
C LEU A 154 3.56 9.28 -9.42
N ASP A 155 4.67 10.00 -9.59
CA ASP A 155 4.72 11.28 -10.31
C ASP A 155 4.11 11.17 -11.72
N GLY A 156 4.53 10.17 -12.48
CA GLY A 156 4.02 9.92 -13.82
C GLY A 156 2.51 9.63 -13.81
N ALA A 157 2.04 8.86 -12.84
CA ALA A 157 0.63 8.53 -12.71
C ALA A 157 -0.23 9.77 -12.39
N VAL A 158 0.27 10.66 -11.55
CA VAL A 158 -0.39 11.94 -11.22
C VAL A 158 -0.44 12.84 -12.46
N ALA A 159 0.66 12.97 -13.19
CA ALA A 159 0.73 13.78 -14.41
C ALA A 159 -0.25 13.28 -15.50
N VAL A 160 -0.31 11.96 -15.73
CA VAL A 160 -1.25 11.36 -16.69
C VAL A 160 -2.70 11.63 -16.30
N ARG A 161 -3.04 11.52 -15.01
CA ARG A 161 -4.40 11.77 -14.56
C ARG A 161 -4.82 13.23 -14.73
N ARG A 162 -3.90 14.17 -14.46
CA ARG A 162 -4.13 15.61 -14.64
C ARG A 162 -4.49 15.93 -16.08
N THR A 163 -3.74 15.39 -17.04
CA THR A 163 -4.02 15.61 -18.49
C THR A 163 -5.29 14.95 -18.99
N ALA A 164 -5.83 13.96 -18.28
CA ALA A 164 -7.08 13.30 -18.65
C ALA A 164 -8.34 14.05 -18.12
N THR A 165 -8.15 15.02 -17.23
CA THR A 165 -9.24 15.77 -16.59
C THR A 165 -9.41 17.18 -17.20
N ASP A 166 -8.39 17.68 -17.91
CA ASP A 166 -8.40 18.92 -18.71
C ASP A 166 -8.97 18.66 -20.11
#